data_d870edd9362d419f897bfb47225fb4db
#
_entry.id   d870edd9362d419f897bfb47225fb4db
#
_cell.length_a   1.000
_cell.length_b   1.000
_cell.length_c   1.000
_cell.angle_alpha   90.00
_cell.angle_beta   90.00
_cell.angle_gamma   90.00
#
_symmetry.space_group_name_H-M   'P 1'
#
loop_
_entity.id
_entity.type
_entity.pdbx_description
1 polymer ?
#
loop_
_entity_poly.entity_id
_entity_poly.type
_entity_poly.pdbx_seq_one_letter_code
_entity_poly.pdbx_strand_id
1 'polypeptide(L)' 'MKELVEYIAKSIVNSPDKVVVTEEENEQGITLKLQVADEDKGRVIGKQGRIAEAMRTLVRVKAAKAGTKAILQIL' A
#
# COMPACT_ATOMS: atom_id res chain seq x y z
N MET A 1 -6.78 -5.26 -5.34
CA MET A 1 -5.77 -4.21 -5.05
C MET A 1 -5.05 -4.40 -3.73
N LYS A 2 -5.77 -4.82 -2.74
CA LYS A 2 -5.20 -5.10 -1.42
C LYS A 2 -4.06 -6.12 -1.50
N GLU A 3 -4.22 -7.16 -2.27
CA GLU A 3 -3.23 -8.23 -2.41
C GLU A 3 -1.92 -7.73 -3.02
N LEU A 4 -1.99 -6.77 -3.92
CA LEU A 4 -0.80 -6.17 -4.51
C LEU A 4 0.04 -5.47 -3.44
N VAL A 5 -0.59 -4.66 -2.61
CA VAL A 5 0.10 -3.94 -1.53
C VAL A 5 0.64 -4.91 -0.49
N GLU A 6 -0.14 -5.92 -0.12
CA GLU A 6 0.31 -6.96 0.81
C GLU A 6 1.57 -7.66 0.28
N TYR A 7 1.54 -8.06 -0.98
CA TYR A 7 2.68 -8.77 -1.59
C TYR A 7 3.94 -7.93 -1.54
N ILE A 8 3.85 -6.68 -1.97
CA ILE A 8 5.01 -5.78 -2.00
C ILE A 8 5.53 -5.56 -0.58
N ALA A 9 4.65 -5.20 0.35
CA ALA A 9 5.05 -4.91 1.73
C ALA A 9 5.70 -6.13 2.38
N LYS A 10 5.09 -7.30 2.26
CA LYS A 10 5.63 -8.52 2.85
C LYS A 10 6.98 -8.91 2.27
N SER A 11 7.26 -8.50 1.03
CA SER A 11 8.52 -8.83 0.37
C SER A 11 9.69 -7.98 0.85
N ILE A 12 9.44 -6.83 1.47
CA ILE A 12 10.50 -5.89 1.82
C ILE A 12 10.66 -5.63 3.32
N VAL A 13 9.74 -6.13 4.15
CA VAL A 13 9.82 -5.93 5.61
C VAL A 13 10.48 -7.11 6.30
N ASN A 14 10.98 -6.87 7.51
CA ASN A 14 11.55 -7.92 8.35
C ASN A 14 10.48 -8.73 9.09
N SER A 15 9.32 -8.12 9.34
CA SER A 15 8.22 -8.76 10.08
C SER A 15 6.98 -8.85 9.21
N PRO A 16 6.97 -9.75 8.21
CA PRO A 16 5.83 -9.84 7.29
C PRO A 16 4.53 -10.27 7.97
N ASP A 17 4.60 -10.95 9.09
CA ASP A 17 3.43 -11.33 9.88
C ASP A 17 2.71 -10.13 10.49
N LYS A 18 3.35 -8.97 10.57
CA LYS A 18 2.75 -7.74 11.09
C LYS A 18 2.21 -6.82 9.99
N VAL A 19 2.32 -7.22 8.75
CA VAL A 19 1.73 -6.47 7.64
C VAL A 19 0.22 -6.66 7.64
N VAL A 20 -0.51 -5.55 7.71
CA VAL A 20 -1.97 -5.55 7.62
C VAL A 20 -2.37 -4.51 6.60
N VAL A 21 -3.17 -4.91 5.63
CA VAL A 21 -3.74 -3.99 4.64
C VAL A 21 -5.25 -4.01 4.79
N THR A 22 -5.82 -2.84 5.02
CA THR A 22 -7.27 -2.66 5.12
C THR A 22 -7.76 -1.95 3.88
N GLU A 23 -8.82 -2.45 3.30
CA GLU A 23 -9.43 -1.86 2.12
C GLU A 23 -10.81 -1.33 2.49
N GLU A 24 -11.04 -0.04 2.24
CA GLU A 24 -12.34 0.60 2.45
C GLU A 24 -12.82 1.14 1.11
N GLU A 25 -14.04 0.81 0.74
CA GLU A 25 -14.64 1.26 -0.50
C GLU A 25 -15.82 2.18 -0.21
N ASN A 26 -15.88 3.29 -0.96
CA ASN A 26 -17.00 4.24 -0.86
C ASN A 26 -17.30 4.80 -2.25
N GLU A 27 -18.22 5.77 -2.33
CA GLU A 27 -18.63 6.35 -3.61
C GLU A 27 -17.50 7.05 -4.35
N GLN A 28 -16.50 7.52 -3.62
CA GLN A 28 -15.38 8.26 -4.21
C GLN A 28 -14.24 7.35 -4.65
N GLY A 29 -14.28 6.07 -4.26
CA GLY A 29 -13.26 5.12 -4.64
C GLY A 29 -12.82 4.24 -3.47
N ILE A 30 -11.58 3.77 -3.54
CA ILE A 30 -11.03 2.80 -2.60
C ILE A 30 -9.90 3.45 -1.81
N THR A 31 -9.89 3.25 -0.50
CA THR A 31 -8.78 3.65 0.37
C THR A 31 -8.11 2.39 0.90
N LEU A 32 -6.82 2.26 0.64
CA LEU A 32 -6.00 1.18 1.18
C LEU A 32 -5.14 1.73 2.31
N LYS A 33 -5.20 1.08 3.46
CA LYS A 33 -4.40 1.47 4.63
C LYS A 33 -3.40 0.37 4.92
N LEU A 34 -2.13 0.70 4.85
CA LEU A 34 -1.04 -0.23 5.11
C LEU A 34 -0.49 0.01 6.50
N GLN A 35 -0.44 -1.06 7.29
CA GLN A 35 0.17 -1.05 8.60
C GLN A 35 1.28 -2.09 8.63
N VAL A 36 2.43 -1.72 9.17
CA VAL A 36 3.58 -2.61 9.35
C VAL A 36 4.15 -2.42 10.74
N ALA A 37 5.10 -3.28 11.14
CA ALA A 37 5.84 -3.07 12.38
C ALA A 37 6.53 -1.72 12.36
N ASP A 38 6.62 -1.06 13.51
CA ASP A 38 7.21 0.29 13.58
C ASP A 38 8.64 0.33 13.02
N GLU A 39 9.44 -0.70 13.27
CA GLU A 39 10.80 -0.78 12.76
C GLU A 39 10.84 -0.96 11.24
N ASP A 40 9.74 -1.34 10.62
CA ASP A 40 9.68 -1.57 9.17
C ASP A 40 9.11 -0.40 8.39
N LYS A 41 8.61 0.65 9.07
CA LYS A 41 8.02 1.80 8.38
C LYS A 41 8.99 2.45 7.39
N GLY A 42 10.23 2.61 7.77
CA GLY A 42 11.25 3.17 6.89
C GLY A 42 11.47 2.34 5.64
N ARG A 43 11.29 1.03 5.72
CA ARG A 43 11.45 0.12 4.58
C ARG A 43 10.35 0.29 3.55
N VAL A 44 9.10 0.48 4.00
CA VAL A 44 7.98 0.64 3.08
C VAL A 44 7.88 2.05 2.52
N ILE A 45 8.42 3.03 3.21
CA ILE A 45 8.50 4.40 2.70
C ILE A 45 9.65 4.50 1.72
N GLY A 46 10.80 3.94 2.09
CA GLY A 46 12.00 3.99 1.28
C GLY A 46 12.72 5.32 1.33
N LYS A 47 13.88 5.38 0.72
CA LYS A 47 14.69 6.58 0.69
C LYS A 47 13.94 7.67 -0.09
N GLN A 48 13.74 8.81 0.55
CA GLN A 48 13.04 9.95 -0.04
C GLN A 48 11.60 9.61 -0.46
N GLY A 49 10.99 8.61 0.19
CA GLY A 49 9.62 8.21 -0.10
C GLY A 49 9.43 7.44 -1.40
N ARG A 50 10.50 6.97 -2.03
CA ARG A 50 10.43 6.37 -3.37
C ARG A 50 9.67 5.06 -3.43
N ILE A 51 9.78 4.22 -2.39
CA ILE A 51 9.06 2.95 -2.36
C ILE A 51 7.56 3.23 -2.20
N ALA A 52 7.21 4.13 -1.28
CA ALA A 52 5.82 4.51 -1.07
C ALA A 52 5.20 5.09 -2.36
N GLU A 53 5.94 5.96 -3.06
CA GLU A 53 5.45 6.53 -4.32
C GLU A 53 5.29 5.48 -5.39
N ALA A 54 6.20 4.51 -5.48
CA ALA A 54 6.08 3.41 -6.44
C ALA A 54 4.83 2.58 -6.16
N MET A 55 4.56 2.27 -4.90
CA MET A 55 3.34 1.55 -4.52
C MET A 55 2.08 2.35 -4.87
N ARG A 56 2.08 3.66 -4.59
CA ARG A 56 0.96 4.53 -4.93
C ARG A 56 0.70 4.55 -6.44
N THR A 57 1.76 4.62 -7.23
CA THR A 57 1.64 4.60 -8.69
C THR A 57 1.02 3.30 -9.18
N LEU A 58 1.48 2.16 -8.66
CA LEU A 58 0.93 0.86 -9.05
C LEU A 58 -0.55 0.74 -8.66
N VAL A 59 -0.91 1.22 -7.48
CA VAL A 59 -2.30 1.22 -7.02
C VAL A 59 -3.17 2.08 -7.94
N ARG A 60 -2.70 3.26 -8.32
CA ARG A 60 -3.43 4.15 -9.24
C ARG A 60 -3.64 3.50 -10.60
N VAL A 61 -2.61 2.86 -11.14
CA VAL A 61 -2.71 2.19 -12.45
C VAL A 61 -3.73 1.07 -12.39
N LYS A 62 -3.68 0.27 -11.33
CA LYS A 62 -4.61 -0.85 -11.18
C LYS A 62 -6.05 -0.35 -11.02
N ALA A 63 -6.25 0.71 -10.25
CA ALA A 63 -7.57 1.31 -10.06
C ALA A 63 -8.11 1.86 -11.38
N ALA A 64 -7.27 2.55 -12.15
CA ALA A 64 -7.68 3.09 -13.44
C ALA A 64 -8.14 1.99 -14.39
N LYS A 65 -7.45 0.87 -14.41
CA LYS A 65 -7.84 -0.28 -15.23
C LYS A 65 -9.19 -0.87 -14.79
N ALA A 66 -9.50 -0.78 -13.50
CA ALA A 66 -10.78 -1.26 -12.96
C ALA A 66 -11.88 -0.21 -13.04
N GLY A 67 -11.61 0.97 -13.60
CA GLY A 67 -12.59 2.05 -13.73
C GLY A 67 -12.91 2.77 -12.43
N THR A 68 -11.97 2.78 -11.48
CA THR A 68 -12.18 3.41 -10.18
C THR A 68 -10.95 4.24 -9.79
N LYS A 69 -10.98 4.81 -8.61
CA LYS A 69 -9.87 5.54 -8.01
C LYS A 69 -9.44 4.85 -6.72
N ALA A 70 -8.17 4.90 -6.42
CA ALA A 70 -7.67 4.34 -5.17
C ALA A 70 -6.54 5.20 -4.62
N ILE A 71 -6.48 5.30 -3.30
CA ILE A 71 -5.40 5.95 -2.60
C ILE A 71 -4.80 4.97 -1.60
N LEU A 72 -3.50 5.13 -1.35
CA LEU A 72 -2.76 4.32 -0.38
C LEU A 72 -2.29 5.21 0.75
N GLN A 73 -2.65 4.83 1.98
CA GLN A 73 -2.18 5.47 3.20
C GLN A 73 -1.24 4.52 3.93
N ILE A 74 -0.09 5.02 4.36
CA ILE A 74 0.83 4.26 5.19
C ILE A 74 0.71 4.80 6.61
N LEU A 75 0.29 3.95 7.51
CA LEU A 75 0.02 4.34 8.90
C LEU A 75 1.28 4.39 9.76
#